data_7680d2b1ff9755cb79127d598db3827c
#
_entry.id   7680d2b1ff9755cb79127d598db3827c
#
_cell.length_a   1.000
_cell.length_b   1.000
_cell.length_c   1.000
_cell.angle_alpha   90.00
_cell.angle_beta   90.00
_cell.angle_gamma   90.00
#
_symmetry.space_group_name_H-M   'P 1'
#
loop_
_entity.id
_entity.type
_entity.pdbx_description
1 polymer ?
#
loop_
_entity_poly.entity_id
_entity_poly.type
_entity_poly.pdbx_seq_one_letter_code
_entity_poly.pdbx_strand_id
1 'polypeptide(L)'
;MKKLLYAIIALLYAATMQAQEEQKDVTKFLGIPVDGYKPAMIEKLKAKGFTPAIAGKDVLEGEFNGTDVLLLINTNNYKVCGITLIDKYILDESAIKIRFNRLCEQFENNPKYIPNTEPDKEQTIPDDEHLSYEMGVNNKRYAAFYSQLPDSVTKEQALGYLTGPIGEVSPEKMLERASILRKCYMAVQNKRVGFMLVEESAGKYRIYMFYENEYNKANGEDL
;
A
#
# COMPACT_ATOMS: atom_id res chain seq x y z
N MET A 1 -33.83 42.87 -6.97
CA MET A 1 -34.24 41.45 -6.72
C MET A 1 -33.61 40.48 -7.73
N LYS A 2 -33.75 40.66 -9.08
CA LYS A 2 -33.16 39.72 -10.08
C LYS A 2 -31.63 39.58 -9.96
N LYS A 3 -30.88 40.66 -9.74
CA LYS A 3 -29.40 40.61 -9.60
C LYS A 3 -28.93 39.84 -8.37
N LEU A 4 -29.69 39.91 -7.27
CA LEU A 4 -29.39 39.15 -6.05
C LEU A 4 -29.66 37.66 -6.24
N LEU A 5 -30.70 37.30 -7.00
CA LEU A 5 -31.03 35.92 -7.33
C LEU A 5 -29.95 35.30 -8.21
N TYR A 6 -29.42 36.03 -9.20
CA TYR A 6 -28.31 35.52 -10.04
C TYR A 6 -27.01 35.36 -9.25
N ALA A 7 -26.72 36.22 -8.28
CA ALA A 7 -25.57 36.08 -7.41
C ALA A 7 -25.67 34.85 -6.50
N ILE A 8 -26.86 34.56 -5.95
CA ILE A 8 -27.11 33.38 -5.15
C ILE A 8 -27.00 32.09 -5.98
N ILE A 9 -27.54 32.10 -7.21
CA ILE A 9 -27.45 30.95 -8.13
C ILE A 9 -25.97 30.75 -8.55
N ALA A 10 -25.21 31.80 -8.83
CA ALA A 10 -23.79 31.68 -9.14
C ALA A 10 -22.95 31.17 -7.96
N LEU A 11 -23.29 31.57 -6.72
CA LEU A 11 -22.67 31.06 -5.49
C LEU A 11 -23.02 29.58 -5.24
N LEU A 12 -24.26 29.17 -5.52
CA LEU A 12 -24.67 27.77 -5.44
C LEU A 12 -23.98 26.92 -6.51
N TYR A 13 -23.83 27.43 -7.76
CA TYR A 13 -23.07 26.76 -8.81
C TYR A 13 -21.58 26.68 -8.48
N ALA A 14 -20.97 27.72 -7.90
CA ALA A 14 -19.60 27.69 -7.45
C ALA A 14 -19.39 26.69 -6.29
N ALA A 15 -20.36 26.59 -5.37
CA ALA A 15 -20.32 25.62 -4.27
C ALA A 15 -20.52 24.16 -4.77
N THR A 16 -21.32 23.93 -5.81
CA THR A 16 -21.46 22.60 -6.42
C THR A 16 -20.26 22.20 -7.28
N MET A 17 -19.53 23.16 -7.87
CA MET A 17 -18.28 22.89 -8.58
C MET A 17 -17.10 22.64 -7.63
N GLN A 18 -17.17 23.07 -6.37
CA GLN A 18 -16.18 22.74 -5.33
C GLN A 18 -16.46 21.42 -4.62
N ALA A 19 -17.59 20.76 -4.85
CA ALA A 19 -17.75 19.33 -4.60
C ALA A 19 -17.09 18.54 -5.74
N GLN A 20 -15.86 18.90 -6.15
CA GLN A 20 -14.94 17.95 -6.76
C GLN A 20 -14.83 16.81 -5.74
N GLU A 21 -15.25 15.61 -6.14
CA GLU A 21 -14.92 14.39 -5.41
C GLU A 21 -13.45 14.53 -4.98
N GLU A 22 -13.22 14.67 -3.70
CA GLU A 22 -11.86 14.76 -3.15
C GLU A 22 -11.15 13.54 -3.70
N GLN A 23 -10.22 13.76 -4.65
CA GLN A 23 -9.57 12.67 -5.38
C GLN A 23 -8.97 11.75 -4.33
N LYS A 24 -9.55 10.57 -4.19
CA LYS A 24 -9.14 9.60 -3.18
C LYS A 24 -7.64 9.37 -3.30
N ASP A 25 -6.90 9.65 -2.24
CA ASP A 25 -5.46 9.39 -2.20
C ASP A 25 -5.24 7.88 -2.00
N VAL A 26 -5.11 7.18 -3.11
CA VAL A 26 -4.96 5.72 -3.17
C VAL A 26 -3.48 5.31 -3.18
N THR A 27 -3.23 4.07 -2.83
CA THR A 27 -1.91 3.43 -2.96
C THR A 27 -1.37 3.59 -4.37
N LYS A 28 -0.07 3.84 -4.50
CA LYS A 28 0.63 3.92 -5.79
C LYS A 28 1.63 2.78 -5.93
N PHE A 29 1.61 2.10 -7.06
CA PHE A 29 2.62 1.14 -7.47
C PHE A 29 3.44 1.72 -8.62
N LEU A 30 4.76 1.85 -8.47
CA LEU A 30 5.66 2.51 -9.43
C LEU A 30 5.18 3.92 -9.87
N GLY A 31 4.54 4.66 -8.95
CA GLY A 31 3.94 5.96 -9.22
C GLY A 31 2.57 5.90 -9.92
N ILE A 32 2.06 4.72 -10.25
CA ILE A 32 0.74 4.52 -10.85
C ILE A 32 -0.27 4.35 -9.71
N PRO A 33 -1.34 5.17 -9.63
CA PRO A 33 -2.42 4.93 -8.68
C PRO A 33 -3.07 3.54 -8.90
N VAL A 34 -3.20 2.77 -7.82
CA VAL A 34 -3.85 1.46 -7.82
C VAL A 34 -5.36 1.69 -7.85
N ASP A 35 -5.87 2.14 -8.99
CA ASP A 35 -7.26 2.50 -9.20
C ASP A 35 -7.62 2.46 -10.70
N GLY A 36 -8.91 2.62 -11.00
CA GLY A 36 -9.44 2.62 -12.36
C GLY A 36 -9.76 1.21 -12.86
N TYR A 37 -9.73 1.03 -14.19
CA TYR A 37 -10.10 -0.24 -14.82
C TYR A 37 -8.86 -1.05 -15.21
N LYS A 38 -8.97 -2.38 -15.11
CA LYS A 38 -7.88 -3.34 -15.37
C LYS A 38 -7.19 -3.15 -16.72
N PRO A 39 -7.88 -2.94 -17.87
CA PRO A 39 -7.20 -2.73 -19.15
C PRO A 39 -6.28 -1.49 -19.15
N ALA A 40 -6.74 -0.39 -18.58
CA ALA A 40 -5.94 0.84 -18.48
C ALA A 40 -4.74 0.66 -17.56
N MET A 41 -4.88 -0.12 -16.48
CA MET A 41 -3.78 -0.48 -15.58
C MET A 41 -2.73 -1.33 -16.30
N ILE A 42 -3.16 -2.32 -17.09
CA ILE A 42 -2.26 -3.16 -17.91
C ILE A 42 -1.39 -2.29 -18.83
N GLU A 43 -1.98 -1.33 -19.54
CA GLU A 43 -1.21 -0.47 -20.44
C GLU A 43 -0.20 0.42 -19.70
N LYS A 44 -0.58 0.94 -18.52
CA LYS A 44 0.35 1.70 -17.66
C LYS A 44 1.51 0.81 -17.15
N LEU A 45 1.25 -0.43 -16.80
CA LEU A 45 2.27 -1.38 -16.34
C LEU A 45 3.19 -1.82 -17.48
N LYS A 46 2.65 -2.03 -18.69
CA LYS A 46 3.46 -2.28 -19.89
C LYS A 46 4.43 -1.13 -20.16
N ALA A 47 3.98 0.11 -20.01
CA ALA A 47 4.84 1.30 -20.13
C ALA A 47 5.94 1.37 -19.06
N LYS A 48 5.83 0.59 -17.98
CA LYS A 48 6.86 0.41 -16.93
C LYS A 48 7.74 -0.83 -17.16
N GLY A 49 7.58 -1.53 -18.29
CA GLY A 49 8.42 -2.68 -18.66
C GLY A 49 7.83 -4.06 -18.35
N PHE A 50 6.61 -4.13 -17.80
CA PHE A 50 5.97 -5.43 -17.61
C PHE A 50 5.43 -5.96 -18.94
N THR A 51 5.52 -7.27 -19.15
CA THR A 51 5.05 -7.96 -20.35
C THR A 51 4.05 -9.06 -19.97
N PRO A 52 3.15 -9.47 -20.88
CA PRO A 52 2.29 -10.62 -20.62
C PRO A 52 3.09 -11.87 -20.30
N ALA A 53 2.76 -12.55 -19.20
CA ALA A 53 3.42 -13.79 -18.81
C ALA A 53 2.87 -15.00 -19.56
N ILE A 54 3.70 -16.02 -19.78
CA ILE A 54 3.26 -17.29 -20.33
C ILE A 54 2.30 -18.02 -19.36
N ALA A 55 2.43 -17.75 -18.08
CA ALA A 55 1.66 -18.42 -17.02
C ALA A 55 0.14 -18.16 -17.05
N GLY A 56 -0.34 -17.14 -17.77
CA GLY A 56 -1.77 -16.85 -17.85
C GLY A 56 -2.11 -15.53 -18.54
N LYS A 57 -3.32 -15.50 -19.11
CA LYS A 57 -3.80 -14.37 -19.93
C LYS A 57 -3.87 -13.03 -19.19
N ASP A 58 -4.00 -13.09 -17.86
CA ASP A 58 -4.18 -11.93 -16.98
C ASP A 58 -2.99 -11.71 -16.02
N VAL A 59 -1.88 -12.38 -16.28
CA VAL A 59 -0.66 -12.27 -15.50
C VAL A 59 0.38 -11.50 -16.31
N LEU A 60 0.99 -10.51 -15.70
CA LEU A 60 2.16 -9.83 -16.25
C LEU A 60 3.42 -10.37 -15.58
N GLU A 61 4.56 -10.23 -16.26
CA GLU A 61 5.88 -10.52 -15.69
C GLU A 61 6.84 -9.36 -15.96
N GLY A 62 7.80 -9.19 -15.07
CA GLY A 62 8.81 -8.15 -15.18
C GLY A 62 9.73 -8.15 -13.99
N GLU A 63 10.61 -7.16 -13.92
CA GLU A 63 11.49 -6.96 -12.79
C GLU A 63 10.89 -5.93 -11.82
N PHE A 64 10.93 -6.26 -10.53
CA PHE A 64 10.61 -5.34 -9.46
C PHE A 64 11.63 -5.45 -8.34
N ASN A 65 12.27 -4.33 -8.02
CA ASN A 65 13.26 -4.24 -6.93
C ASN A 65 14.39 -5.30 -7.03
N GLY A 66 14.94 -5.46 -8.25
CA GLY A 66 16.03 -6.40 -8.54
C GLY A 66 15.63 -7.88 -8.51
N THR A 67 14.34 -8.18 -8.65
CA THR A 67 13.83 -9.55 -8.63
C THR A 67 12.79 -9.72 -9.73
N ASP A 68 12.87 -10.84 -10.47
CA ASP A 68 11.82 -11.21 -11.42
C ASP A 68 10.53 -11.56 -10.67
N VAL A 69 9.43 -10.97 -11.10
CA VAL A 69 8.12 -11.15 -10.47
C VAL A 69 7.04 -11.47 -11.49
N LEU A 70 6.03 -12.20 -11.03
CA LEU A 70 4.71 -12.26 -11.64
C LEU A 70 3.81 -11.20 -11.01
N LEU A 71 3.02 -10.50 -11.80
CA LEU A 71 2.14 -9.43 -11.36
C LEU A 71 0.70 -9.75 -11.74
N LEU A 72 -0.18 -9.72 -10.75
CA LEU A 72 -1.61 -9.87 -10.90
C LEU A 72 -2.31 -8.57 -10.53
N ILE A 73 -3.34 -8.20 -11.32
CA ILE A 73 -4.19 -7.04 -11.05
C ILE A 73 -5.50 -7.54 -10.48
N ASN A 74 -5.72 -7.25 -9.20
CA ASN A 74 -6.93 -7.61 -8.49
C ASN A 74 -8.02 -6.56 -8.73
N THR A 75 -9.24 -7.01 -8.99
CA THR A 75 -10.39 -6.12 -9.25
C THR A 75 -11.60 -6.52 -8.41
N ASN A 76 -12.37 -5.53 -8.02
CA ASN A 76 -13.71 -5.66 -7.47
C ASN A 76 -14.67 -4.78 -8.28
N ASN A 77 -15.80 -5.33 -8.75
CA ASN A 77 -16.74 -4.64 -9.62
C ASN A 77 -16.05 -3.91 -10.78
N TYR A 78 -15.14 -4.61 -11.48
CA TYR A 78 -14.30 -4.12 -12.60
C TYR A 78 -13.28 -3.01 -12.25
N LYS A 79 -13.29 -2.47 -11.02
CA LYS A 79 -12.31 -1.49 -10.55
C LYS A 79 -11.11 -2.20 -9.92
N VAL A 80 -9.93 -1.67 -10.18
CA VAL A 80 -8.69 -2.17 -9.58
C VAL A 80 -8.70 -1.88 -8.09
N CYS A 81 -8.63 -2.94 -7.28
CA CYS A 81 -8.56 -2.86 -5.82
C CYS A 81 -7.21 -3.29 -5.26
N GLY A 82 -6.30 -3.80 -6.10
CA GLY A 82 -4.96 -4.17 -5.66
C GLY A 82 -4.07 -4.66 -6.79
N ILE A 83 -2.77 -4.70 -6.49
CA ILE A 83 -1.73 -5.35 -7.28
C ILE A 83 -1.06 -6.36 -6.37
N THR A 84 -0.94 -7.60 -6.85
CA THR A 84 -0.17 -8.66 -6.19
C THR A 84 1.07 -8.96 -7.02
N LEU A 85 2.24 -8.93 -6.39
CA LEU A 85 3.50 -9.38 -6.95
C LEU A 85 3.89 -10.70 -6.29
N ILE A 86 4.39 -11.62 -7.08
CA ILE A 86 4.87 -12.93 -6.62
C ILE A 86 6.29 -13.10 -7.13
N ASP A 87 7.25 -13.32 -6.25
CA ASP A 87 8.63 -13.62 -6.66
C ASP A 87 8.61 -14.83 -7.61
N LYS A 88 9.22 -14.71 -8.79
CA LYS A 88 9.15 -15.75 -9.84
C LYS A 88 9.86 -17.03 -9.44
N TYR A 89 10.92 -16.92 -8.66
CA TYR A 89 11.72 -18.06 -8.23
C TYR A 89 11.42 -18.47 -6.79
N ILE A 90 11.43 -19.76 -6.57
CA ILE A 90 11.27 -20.38 -5.26
C ILE A 90 12.65 -20.41 -4.58
N LEU A 91 12.70 -20.02 -3.32
CA LEU A 91 13.91 -19.96 -2.51
C LEU A 91 13.86 -21.00 -1.37
N ASP A 92 15.04 -21.41 -0.90
CA ASP A 92 15.18 -22.18 0.34
C ASP A 92 15.01 -21.28 1.59
N GLU A 93 15.05 -21.91 2.76
CA GLU A 93 14.83 -21.22 4.03
C GLU A 93 15.83 -20.09 4.30
N SER A 94 17.11 -20.32 4.03
CA SER A 94 18.15 -19.32 4.27
C SER A 94 18.01 -18.13 3.32
N ALA A 95 17.81 -18.39 2.04
CA ALA A 95 17.70 -17.34 1.03
C ALA A 95 16.41 -16.52 1.21
N ILE A 96 15.29 -17.15 1.59
CA ILE A 96 14.03 -16.45 1.78
C ILE A 96 14.05 -15.55 3.02
N LYS A 97 14.72 -15.94 4.13
CA LYS A 97 14.92 -15.07 5.30
C LYS A 97 15.68 -13.81 4.93
N ILE A 98 16.80 -13.97 4.20
CA ILE A 98 17.59 -12.82 3.71
C ILE A 98 16.71 -11.90 2.83
N ARG A 99 15.94 -12.48 1.92
CA ARG A 99 15.04 -11.74 1.01
C ARG A 99 13.97 -10.97 1.78
N PHE A 100 13.33 -11.63 2.76
CA PHE A 100 12.30 -11.03 3.60
C PHE A 100 12.85 -9.87 4.45
N ASN A 101 13.95 -10.09 5.15
CA ASN A 101 14.57 -9.08 6.02
C ASN A 101 15.08 -7.87 5.23
N ARG A 102 15.65 -8.11 4.02
CA ARG A 102 16.04 -7.01 3.12
C ARG A 102 14.84 -6.17 2.69
N LEU A 103 13.68 -6.78 2.44
CA LEU A 103 12.47 -6.02 2.13
C LEU A 103 12.02 -5.19 3.34
N CYS A 104 12.04 -5.71 4.56
CA CYS A 104 11.77 -4.94 5.77
C CYS A 104 12.67 -3.70 5.83
N GLU A 105 13.99 -3.89 5.72
CA GLU A 105 14.97 -2.80 5.74
C GLU A 105 14.71 -1.75 4.63
N GLN A 106 14.40 -2.20 3.42
CA GLN A 106 14.11 -1.31 2.29
C GLN A 106 12.84 -0.46 2.53
N PHE A 107 11.79 -1.03 3.09
CA PHE A 107 10.57 -0.30 3.44
C PHE A 107 10.80 0.65 4.62
N GLU A 108 11.56 0.24 5.62
CA GLU A 108 11.90 1.07 6.78
C GLU A 108 12.76 2.28 6.39
N ASN A 109 13.71 2.08 5.49
CA ASN A 109 14.56 3.16 4.98
C ASN A 109 13.88 4.04 3.92
N ASN A 110 12.73 3.63 3.38
CA ASN A 110 12.03 4.40 2.37
C ASN A 110 11.16 5.51 2.99
N PRO A 111 11.40 6.80 2.64
CA PRO A 111 10.67 7.92 3.24
C PRO A 111 9.18 7.95 2.87
N LYS A 112 8.73 7.13 1.92
CA LYS A 112 7.32 7.07 1.50
C LYS A 112 6.47 6.13 2.35
N TYR A 113 7.07 5.38 3.28
CA TYR A 113 6.38 4.35 4.04
C TYR A 113 6.60 4.51 5.53
N ILE A 114 5.57 4.19 6.30
CA ILE A 114 5.65 3.99 7.75
C ILE A 114 5.22 2.55 8.07
N PRO A 115 5.86 1.89 9.05
CA PRO A 115 5.46 0.55 9.47
C PRO A 115 4.04 0.60 10.04
N ASN A 116 3.26 -0.44 9.75
CA ASN A 116 1.89 -0.60 10.23
C ASN A 116 1.83 -1.66 11.34
N THR A 117 2.78 -1.59 12.27
CA THR A 117 2.94 -2.48 13.41
C THR A 117 3.11 -1.68 14.69
N GLU A 118 2.92 -2.32 15.83
CA GLU A 118 3.26 -1.75 17.12
C GLU A 118 4.77 -1.42 17.18
N PRO A 119 5.16 -0.27 17.76
CA PRO A 119 6.53 0.22 17.73
C PRO A 119 7.59 -0.78 18.25
N ASP A 120 7.19 -1.70 19.14
CA ASP A 120 8.09 -2.66 19.78
C ASP A 120 8.12 -4.03 19.09
N LYS A 121 7.41 -4.19 17.95
CA LYS A 121 7.41 -5.45 17.20
C LYS A 121 8.30 -5.35 15.98
N GLU A 122 9.41 -6.07 16.01
CA GLU A 122 10.22 -6.30 14.82
C GLU A 122 9.45 -7.16 13.81
N GLN A 123 9.49 -6.75 12.55
CA GLN A 123 8.88 -7.49 11.45
C GLN A 123 9.88 -8.48 10.81
N THR A 124 11.16 -8.40 11.18
CA THR A 124 12.23 -9.24 10.65
C THR A 124 12.13 -10.67 11.18
N ILE A 125 12.70 -11.60 10.45
CA ILE A 125 12.81 -13.01 10.83
C ILE A 125 14.17 -13.25 11.44
N PRO A 126 14.26 -13.75 12.70
CA PRO A 126 15.54 -14.09 13.33
C PRO A 126 16.31 -15.15 12.54
N ASP A 127 17.65 -15.09 12.61
CA ASP A 127 18.51 -16.03 11.88
C ASP A 127 18.34 -17.47 12.35
N ASP A 128 18.10 -17.68 13.64
CA ASP A 128 17.91 -18.98 14.29
C ASP A 128 16.49 -19.53 14.18
N GLU A 129 15.56 -18.77 13.58
CA GLU A 129 14.19 -19.20 13.37
C GLU A 129 14.10 -20.35 12.35
N HIS A 130 13.37 -21.41 12.67
CA HIS A 130 13.12 -22.55 11.77
C HIS A 130 11.76 -22.42 11.10
N LEU A 131 11.74 -21.85 9.88
CA LEU A 131 10.50 -21.50 9.19
C LEU A 131 9.56 -22.70 8.98
N SER A 132 10.08 -23.83 8.51
CA SER A 132 9.25 -25.04 8.27
C SER A 132 8.57 -25.52 9.54
N TYR A 133 9.28 -25.48 10.68
CA TYR A 133 8.71 -25.87 11.97
C TYR A 133 7.68 -24.84 12.45
N GLU A 134 8.04 -23.58 12.46
CA GLU A 134 7.18 -22.51 12.95
C GLU A 134 5.89 -22.36 12.11
N MET A 135 6.01 -22.46 10.80
CA MET A 135 4.85 -22.37 9.93
C MET A 135 3.99 -23.65 9.95
N GLY A 136 4.63 -24.81 9.95
CA GLY A 136 3.94 -26.10 9.89
C GLY A 136 3.34 -26.56 11.20
N VAL A 137 4.07 -26.37 12.32
CA VAL A 137 3.66 -26.85 13.66
C VAL A 137 2.97 -25.76 14.48
N ASN A 138 3.56 -24.55 14.50
CA ASN A 138 3.08 -23.44 15.33
C ASN A 138 2.09 -22.53 14.59
N ASN A 139 1.77 -22.81 13.32
CA ASN A 139 0.90 -21.97 12.47
C ASN A 139 1.34 -20.50 12.38
N LYS A 140 2.63 -20.22 12.63
CA LYS A 140 3.19 -18.87 12.54
C LYS A 140 3.13 -18.38 11.10
N ARG A 141 2.86 -17.11 10.92
CA ARG A 141 2.84 -16.45 9.60
C ARG A 141 3.80 -15.28 9.63
N TYR A 142 4.63 -15.18 8.61
CA TYR A 142 5.61 -14.10 8.45
C TYR A 142 5.07 -13.13 7.42
N ALA A 143 4.74 -11.94 7.89
CA ALA A 143 4.25 -10.86 7.05
C ALA A 143 4.70 -9.52 7.62
N ALA A 144 4.97 -8.56 6.74
CA ALA A 144 5.29 -7.20 7.12
C ALA A 144 4.34 -6.25 6.40
N PHE A 145 3.82 -5.27 7.13
CA PHE A 145 2.85 -4.30 6.62
C PHE A 145 3.31 -2.88 6.85
N TYR A 146 3.07 -2.07 5.83
CA TYR A 146 3.43 -0.65 5.79
C TYR A 146 2.27 0.15 5.22
N SER A 147 2.19 1.42 5.59
CA SER A 147 1.28 2.37 4.97
C SER A 147 2.06 3.35 4.13
N GLN A 148 1.62 3.54 2.88
CA GLN A 148 2.21 4.52 1.99
C GLN A 148 1.72 5.91 2.37
N LEU A 149 2.65 6.81 2.72
CA LEU A 149 2.32 8.18 3.09
C LEU A 149 1.72 8.96 1.91
N PRO A 150 0.83 9.92 2.18
CA PRO A 150 0.42 10.90 1.19
C PRO A 150 1.61 11.71 0.69
N ASP A 151 1.60 12.12 -0.59
CA ASP A 151 2.70 12.90 -1.17
C ASP A 151 2.96 14.24 -0.42
N SER A 152 1.95 14.74 0.31
CA SER A 152 2.02 16.00 1.08
C SER A 152 2.54 15.84 2.51
N VAL A 153 2.96 14.65 2.92
CA VAL A 153 3.42 14.35 4.29
C VAL A 153 4.76 13.65 4.23
N THR A 154 5.76 14.19 4.93
CA THR A 154 7.06 13.53 5.07
C THR A 154 7.04 12.50 6.20
N LYS A 155 7.96 11.54 6.14
CA LYS A 155 8.10 10.53 7.19
C LYS A 155 8.44 11.15 8.55
N GLU A 156 9.30 12.16 8.56
CA GLU A 156 9.69 12.91 9.76
C GLU A 156 8.48 13.60 10.39
N GLN A 157 7.63 14.25 9.57
CA GLN A 157 6.38 14.86 10.05
C GLN A 157 5.45 13.81 10.62
N ALA A 158 5.24 12.70 9.90
CA ALA A 158 4.36 11.62 10.36
C ALA A 158 4.83 11.05 11.70
N LEU A 159 6.10 10.65 11.82
CA LEU A 159 6.66 10.10 13.06
C LEU A 159 6.69 11.15 14.16
N GLY A 160 7.15 12.37 13.89
CA GLY A 160 7.22 13.44 14.89
C GLY A 160 5.85 13.77 15.51
N TYR A 161 4.77 13.70 14.74
CA TYR A 161 3.42 13.94 15.25
C TYR A 161 2.76 12.71 15.88
N LEU A 162 3.12 11.50 15.47
CA LEU A 162 2.60 10.26 16.06
C LEU A 162 3.25 9.94 17.41
N THR A 163 4.57 10.20 17.55
CA THR A 163 5.34 9.81 18.75
C THR A 163 5.77 11.00 19.61
N GLY A 164 5.69 12.23 19.09
CA GLY A 164 6.14 13.42 19.78
C GLY A 164 5.23 13.86 20.93
N PRO A 165 5.78 14.52 21.97
CA PRO A 165 5.01 14.98 23.11
C PRO A 165 3.93 15.99 22.68
N ILE A 166 2.78 15.91 23.36
CA ILE A 166 1.70 16.91 23.26
C ILE A 166 2.09 18.06 24.19
N GLY A 167 3.05 18.91 23.75
CA GLY A 167 3.40 20.11 24.48
C GLY A 167 2.47 21.28 24.15
N GLU A 168 2.65 22.42 24.85
CA GLU A 168 1.98 23.66 24.53
C GLU A 168 2.38 24.11 23.11
N VAL A 169 1.45 24.03 22.16
CA VAL A 169 1.63 24.44 20.76
C VAL A 169 0.67 25.58 20.45
N SER A 170 1.11 26.50 19.60
CA SER A 170 0.22 27.56 19.12
C SER A 170 -0.99 26.96 18.39
N PRO A 171 -2.16 27.63 18.35
CA PRO A 171 -3.36 27.15 17.66
C PRO A 171 -3.11 26.77 16.18
N GLU A 172 -2.26 27.51 15.49
CA GLU A 172 -1.89 27.23 14.08
C GLU A 172 -1.15 25.89 13.93
N LYS A 173 -0.14 25.65 14.78
CA LYS A 173 0.59 24.38 14.81
C LYS A 173 -0.29 23.22 15.24
N MET A 174 -1.30 23.45 16.07
CA MET A 174 -2.28 22.44 16.46
C MET A 174 -3.16 22.03 15.28
N LEU A 175 -3.60 22.99 14.46
CA LEU A 175 -4.37 22.72 13.23
C LEU A 175 -3.53 21.98 12.18
N GLU A 176 -2.28 22.39 11.99
CA GLU A 176 -1.35 21.68 11.10
C GLU A 176 -1.16 20.24 11.55
N ARG A 177 -0.87 20.02 12.83
CA ARG A 177 -0.72 18.67 13.41
C ARG A 177 -1.96 17.83 13.20
N ALA A 178 -3.15 18.36 13.48
CA ALA A 178 -4.42 17.66 13.27
C ALA A 178 -4.63 17.28 11.80
N SER A 179 -4.29 18.16 10.87
CA SER A 179 -4.37 17.90 9.43
C SER A 179 -3.44 16.75 9.01
N ILE A 180 -2.19 16.77 9.46
CA ILE A 180 -1.21 15.73 9.13
C ILE A 180 -1.61 14.39 9.77
N LEU A 181 -2.03 14.38 11.04
CA LEU A 181 -2.50 13.17 11.72
C LEU A 181 -3.71 12.55 11.00
N ARG A 182 -4.68 13.39 10.55
CA ARG A 182 -5.81 12.91 9.75
C ARG A 182 -5.35 12.25 8.45
N LYS A 183 -4.41 12.88 7.73
CA LYS A 183 -3.86 12.31 6.49
C LYS A 183 -3.12 10.99 6.74
N CYS A 184 -2.33 10.90 7.80
CA CYS A 184 -1.66 9.66 8.21
C CYS A 184 -2.68 8.57 8.57
N TYR A 185 -3.72 8.91 9.34
CA TYR A 185 -4.79 7.98 9.68
C TYR A 185 -5.49 7.43 8.42
N MET A 186 -5.85 8.30 7.48
CA MET A 186 -6.45 7.88 6.21
C MET A 186 -5.51 7.00 5.38
N ALA A 187 -4.20 7.28 5.41
CA ALA A 187 -3.20 6.44 4.73
C ALA A 187 -3.10 5.05 5.38
N VAL A 188 -3.07 4.96 6.70
CA VAL A 188 -3.06 3.68 7.42
C VAL A 188 -4.29 2.84 7.09
N GLN A 189 -5.46 3.46 6.95
CA GLN A 189 -6.70 2.77 6.60
C GLN A 189 -6.77 2.33 5.14
N ASN A 190 -6.25 3.14 4.20
CA ASN A 190 -6.58 2.98 2.78
C ASN A 190 -5.37 2.71 1.86
N LYS A 191 -4.14 2.92 2.34
CA LYS A 191 -2.93 2.82 1.49
C LYS A 191 -1.98 1.75 2.02
N ARG A 192 -2.50 0.55 2.19
CA ARG A 192 -1.72 -0.56 2.72
C ARG A 192 -0.84 -1.19 1.65
N VAL A 193 0.41 -1.39 2.01
CA VAL A 193 1.39 -2.20 1.27
C VAL A 193 1.95 -3.23 2.23
N GLY A 194 2.08 -4.47 1.78
CA GLY A 194 2.64 -5.51 2.63
C GLY A 194 3.23 -6.62 1.79
N PHE A 195 3.94 -7.50 2.47
CA PHE A 195 4.42 -8.73 1.88
C PHE A 195 4.38 -9.85 2.91
N MET A 196 4.25 -11.05 2.41
CA MET A 196 4.22 -12.25 3.24
C MET A 196 5.05 -13.35 2.61
N LEU A 197 5.54 -14.22 3.47
CA LEU A 197 6.21 -15.45 3.10
C LEU A 197 5.15 -16.55 2.91
N VAL A 198 5.23 -17.25 1.80
CA VAL A 198 4.36 -18.38 1.46
C VAL A 198 5.23 -19.61 1.23
N GLU A 199 4.93 -20.69 1.92
CA GLU A 199 5.54 -21.99 1.65
C GLU A 199 4.81 -22.65 0.48
N GLU A 200 5.53 -22.88 -0.62
CA GLU A 200 5.01 -23.50 -1.84
C GLU A 200 5.10 -25.04 -1.78
N SER A 201 6.12 -25.53 -1.10
CA SER A 201 6.35 -26.94 -0.78
C SER A 201 7.33 -27.03 0.38
N ALA A 202 7.51 -28.20 0.96
CA ALA A 202 8.36 -28.40 2.14
C ALA A 202 9.74 -27.74 2.02
N GLY A 203 10.00 -26.73 2.85
CA GLY A 203 11.25 -25.97 2.87
C GLY A 203 11.50 -25.09 1.65
N LYS A 204 10.47 -24.76 0.88
CA LYS A 204 10.55 -23.94 -0.33
C LYS A 204 9.52 -22.82 -0.29
N TYR A 205 9.99 -21.58 -0.47
CA TYR A 205 9.24 -20.38 -0.15
C TYR A 205 9.27 -19.35 -1.27
N ARG A 206 8.27 -18.47 -1.29
CA ARG A 206 8.21 -17.24 -2.10
C ARG A 206 7.72 -16.07 -1.27
N ILE A 207 8.04 -14.87 -1.71
CA ILE A 207 7.41 -13.64 -1.25
C ILE A 207 6.21 -13.32 -2.14
N TYR A 208 5.09 -13.03 -1.49
CA TYR A 208 3.91 -12.40 -2.07
C TYR A 208 3.83 -10.98 -1.52
N MET A 209 3.78 -9.98 -2.41
CA MET A 209 3.70 -8.57 -2.03
C MET A 209 2.41 -7.97 -2.54
N PHE A 210 1.79 -7.08 -1.76
CA PHE A 210 0.48 -6.52 -2.01
C PHE A 210 0.53 -4.99 -1.95
N TYR A 211 -0.05 -4.34 -2.97
CA TYR A 211 -0.37 -2.93 -3.01
C TYR A 211 -1.88 -2.80 -3.06
N GLU A 212 -2.51 -2.36 -1.98
CA GLU A 212 -3.96 -2.44 -1.80
C GLU A 212 -4.61 -1.06 -1.86
N ASN A 213 -5.77 -0.99 -2.52
CA ASN A 213 -6.67 0.16 -2.50
C ASN A 213 -7.95 -0.26 -1.80
N GLU A 214 -8.06 0.09 -0.52
CA GLU A 214 -9.20 -0.30 0.32
C GLU A 214 -10.52 0.35 -0.13
N TYR A 215 -10.48 1.52 -0.80
CA TYR A 215 -11.68 2.16 -1.33
C TYR A 215 -12.42 1.34 -2.38
N ASN A 216 -11.72 0.44 -3.06
CA ASN A 216 -12.30 -0.40 -4.12
C ASN A 216 -12.47 -1.86 -3.67
N LYS A 217 -12.13 -2.21 -2.44
CA LYS A 217 -12.39 -3.55 -1.88
C LYS A 217 -13.86 -3.73 -1.57
N ALA A 218 -14.31 -4.98 -1.57
CA ALA A 218 -15.62 -5.33 -1.06
C ALA A 218 -15.69 -5.04 0.45
N ASN A 219 -16.70 -4.30 0.87
CA ASN A 219 -16.95 -3.92 2.28
C ASN A 219 -17.98 -4.80 2.98
N GLY A 220 -18.49 -5.82 2.29
CA GLY A 220 -19.50 -6.74 2.83
C GLY A 220 -20.94 -6.22 2.80
N GLU A 221 -21.20 -5.04 2.20
CA GLU A 221 -22.58 -4.52 2.07
C GLU A 221 -23.48 -5.40 1.19
N ASP A 222 -22.88 -6.22 0.32
CA ASP A 222 -23.56 -7.10 -0.62
C ASP A 222 -23.64 -8.58 -0.13
N LEU A 223 -23.40 -8.84 1.16
CA LEU A 223 -23.45 -10.19 1.76
C LEU A 223 -24.84 -10.49 2.35
#